data_1cda7d18f7e6ca5230774fd9bd3c8db1
#
_entry.id   1cda7d18f7e6ca5230774fd9bd3c8db1
#
_cell.length_a   1.000
_cell.length_b   1.000
_cell.length_c   1.000
_cell.angle_alpha   90.00
_cell.angle_beta   90.00
_cell.angle_gamma   90.00
#
_symmetry.space_group_name_H-M   'P 1'
#
loop_
_entity.id
_entity.type
_entity.pdbx_description
1 polymer ?
#
loop_
_entity_poly.entity_id
_entity_poly.type
_entity_poly.pdbx_seq_one_letter_code
_entity_poly.pdbx_strand_id
1 'polypeptide(L)'
;FFSNGSKLLLLPGDLGKLTPSGIEEAVRRRTDIHYPKPKVVTVTQPTEVGTVYTPQELRAIGAMTKKHGLRLHMDGARFANAVAALGVAPREITWQAGVDVLSFGGTKNGIHVGETVVFFNLELAEEFAYRAKQAGQLCSKMRFMSAPWVGMLRDGVWLRHAAHANAMATLLHDLIAPCPGVKILFPRQVNSVFVELPKPVIQALWDRGWLFYNFIGEGGCRLMCSWDTREEDVRAFAADLRACIGA
;
A
#
# COMPACT_ATOMS: atom_id res chain seq x y z
N PHE A 1 17.49 1.23 15.51
CA PHE A 1 18.31 2.10 14.67
C PHE A 1 17.46 3.00 13.77
N PHE A 2 16.59 2.44 12.93
CA PHE A 2 15.83 3.23 11.95
C PHE A 2 14.78 4.14 12.56
N SER A 3 14.18 3.77 13.69
CA SER A 3 13.17 4.60 14.36
C SER A 3 13.77 5.82 15.07
N ASN A 4 15.06 5.81 15.32
CA ASN A 4 15.78 6.88 16.07
C ASN A 4 15.04 7.29 17.36
N GLY A 5 14.47 6.30 18.08
CA GLY A 5 13.69 6.52 19.29
C GLY A 5 12.25 7.02 19.07
N SER A 6 11.78 7.07 17.84
CA SER A 6 10.40 7.46 17.53
C SER A 6 9.40 6.40 18.02
N LYS A 7 8.23 6.85 18.47
CA LYS A 7 7.08 6.02 18.83
C LYS A 7 5.99 6.15 17.79
N LEU A 8 5.38 5.02 17.42
CA LEU A 8 4.16 5.01 16.62
C LEU A 8 2.94 5.22 17.52
N LEU A 9 2.09 6.18 17.14
CA LEU A 9 0.77 6.38 17.70
C LEU A 9 -0.24 5.85 16.69
N LEU A 10 -0.79 4.68 16.95
CA LEU A 10 -1.80 4.08 16.10
C LEU A 10 -3.14 4.77 16.29
N LEU A 11 -3.79 5.14 15.20
CA LEU A 11 -5.11 5.74 15.19
C LEU A 11 -6.11 4.77 14.55
N PRO A 12 -7.34 4.70 15.09
CA PRO A 12 -8.40 3.95 14.43
C PRO A 12 -8.78 4.63 13.12
N GLY A 13 -9.33 3.85 12.19
CA GLY A 13 -9.82 4.38 10.92
C GLY A 13 -10.57 3.32 10.12
N ASP A 14 -11.70 3.72 9.56
CA ASP A 14 -12.49 2.85 8.71
C ASP A 14 -11.74 2.55 7.41
N LEU A 15 -11.83 1.31 6.94
CA LEU A 15 -11.19 0.88 5.71
C LEU A 15 -9.66 1.15 5.67
N GLY A 16 -9.01 1.18 6.84
CA GLY A 16 -7.58 1.46 6.97
C GLY A 16 -7.18 2.92 6.75
N LYS A 17 -8.14 3.85 6.73
CA LYS A 17 -7.91 5.26 6.46
C LYS A 17 -7.89 6.11 7.73
N LEU A 18 -6.91 7.01 7.84
CA LEU A 18 -6.94 8.08 8.84
C LEU A 18 -7.92 9.18 8.44
N THR A 19 -8.47 9.85 9.44
CA THR A 19 -9.32 11.03 9.25
C THR A 19 -8.67 12.29 9.81
N PRO A 20 -8.95 13.48 9.28
CA PRO A 20 -8.47 14.73 9.86
C PRO A 20 -8.85 14.90 11.34
N SER A 21 -10.06 14.50 11.73
CA SER A 21 -10.52 14.57 13.12
C SER A 21 -9.74 13.65 14.05
N GLY A 22 -9.46 12.40 13.61
CA GLY A 22 -8.65 11.46 14.39
C GLY A 22 -7.21 11.96 14.60
N ILE A 23 -6.63 12.61 13.57
CA ILE A 23 -5.31 13.24 13.67
C ILE A 23 -5.36 14.41 14.68
N GLU A 24 -6.35 15.29 14.58
CA GLU A 24 -6.51 16.42 15.49
C GLU A 24 -6.70 15.98 16.95
N GLU A 25 -7.51 14.95 17.18
CA GLU A 25 -7.68 14.34 18.49
C GLU A 25 -6.36 13.83 19.05
N ALA A 26 -5.58 13.08 18.26
CA ALA A 26 -4.29 12.54 18.69
C ALA A 26 -3.29 13.64 19.04
N VAL A 27 -3.26 14.75 18.28
CA VAL A 27 -2.38 15.89 18.55
C VAL A 27 -2.77 16.61 19.84
N ARG A 28 -4.07 16.72 20.12
CA ARG A 28 -4.60 17.46 21.28
C ARG A 28 -4.72 16.63 22.55
N ARG A 29 -4.72 15.29 22.42
CA ARG A 29 -5.03 14.37 23.51
C ARG A 29 -4.15 14.56 24.75
N ARG A 30 -2.86 14.79 24.55
CA ARG A 30 -1.89 15.07 25.61
C ARG A 30 -0.78 15.97 25.10
N THR A 31 -0.50 17.03 25.87
CA THR A 31 0.53 18.02 25.53
C THR A 31 1.58 18.16 26.63
N ASP A 32 1.46 17.36 27.70
CA ASP A 32 2.42 17.32 28.79
C ASP A 32 3.75 16.66 28.41
N ILE A 33 4.80 16.94 29.16
CA ILE A 33 6.16 16.47 28.92
C ILE A 33 6.35 14.95 29.01
N HIS A 34 5.39 14.22 29.59
CA HIS A 34 5.44 12.76 29.72
C HIS A 34 4.86 12.02 28.51
N TYR A 35 4.38 12.74 27.50
CA TYR A 35 3.77 12.15 26.32
C TYR A 35 4.56 12.48 25.04
N PRO A 36 4.71 11.50 24.11
CA PRO A 36 5.41 11.75 22.85
C PRO A 36 4.71 12.85 22.04
N LYS A 37 5.47 13.84 21.60
CA LYS A 37 4.96 14.92 20.76
C LYS A 37 4.86 14.44 19.31
N PRO A 38 3.66 14.38 18.68
CA PRO A 38 3.52 14.05 17.28
C PRO A 38 4.32 15.00 16.39
N LYS A 39 4.97 14.47 15.36
CA LYS A 39 5.78 15.23 14.39
C LYS A 39 5.42 14.89 12.95
N VAL A 40 5.03 13.64 12.73
CA VAL A 40 4.75 13.11 11.38
C VAL A 40 3.44 12.35 11.42
N VAL A 41 2.63 12.55 10.40
CA VAL A 41 1.51 11.67 10.05
C VAL A 41 1.97 10.80 8.90
N THR A 42 1.71 9.50 8.99
CA THR A 42 1.97 8.54 7.90
C THR A 42 0.64 7.99 7.41
N VAL A 43 0.42 8.07 6.10
CA VAL A 43 -0.67 7.37 5.40
C VAL A 43 -0.08 6.31 4.48
N THR A 44 -0.80 5.21 4.28
CA THR A 44 -0.39 4.15 3.33
C THR A 44 -1.31 4.21 2.11
N GLN A 45 -0.74 4.36 0.92
CA GLN A 45 -1.50 4.51 -0.33
C GLN A 45 -1.07 3.46 -1.37
N PRO A 46 -1.99 2.53 -1.72
CA PRO A 46 -3.27 2.22 -1.07
C PRO A 46 -3.10 1.66 0.34
N THR A 47 -4.17 1.66 1.13
CA THR A 47 -4.15 1.13 2.50
C THR A 47 -3.85 -0.37 2.54
N GLU A 48 -3.49 -0.90 3.70
CA GLU A 48 -3.20 -2.34 3.88
C GLU A 48 -4.41 -3.24 3.60
N VAL A 49 -5.62 -2.69 3.63
CA VAL A 49 -6.85 -3.42 3.26
C VAL A 49 -7.30 -3.16 1.82
N GLY A 50 -6.44 -2.55 0.99
CA GLY A 50 -6.63 -2.40 -0.45
C GLY A 50 -7.55 -1.26 -0.86
N THR A 51 -7.90 -0.35 0.03
CA THR A 51 -8.66 0.87 -0.30
C THR A 51 -7.72 2.03 -0.67
N VAL A 52 -8.22 3.03 -1.40
CA VAL A 52 -7.42 4.18 -1.81
C VAL A 52 -7.95 5.47 -1.20
N TYR A 53 -7.05 6.31 -0.74
CA TYR A 53 -7.40 7.71 -0.43
C TYR A 53 -7.64 8.46 -1.73
N THR A 54 -8.74 9.17 -1.81
CA THR A 54 -9.01 10.11 -2.89
C THR A 54 -8.12 11.36 -2.77
N PRO A 55 -7.93 12.13 -3.86
CA PRO A 55 -7.22 13.41 -3.78
C PRO A 55 -7.83 14.38 -2.77
N GLN A 56 -9.14 14.34 -2.57
CA GLN A 56 -9.83 15.18 -1.60
C GLN A 56 -9.52 14.77 -0.16
N GLU A 57 -9.55 13.47 0.15
CA GLU A 57 -9.20 12.95 1.48
C GLU A 57 -7.76 13.30 1.83
N LEU A 58 -6.83 13.12 0.89
CA LEU A 58 -5.41 13.47 1.10
C LEU A 58 -5.20 14.97 1.32
N ARG A 59 -5.88 15.82 0.54
CA ARG A 59 -5.82 17.27 0.77
C ARG A 59 -6.36 17.68 2.14
N ALA A 60 -7.41 17.03 2.61
CA ALA A 60 -7.95 17.29 3.95
C ALA A 60 -6.96 16.88 5.06
N ILE A 61 -6.28 15.74 4.89
CA ILE A 61 -5.20 15.31 5.80
C ILE A 61 -4.02 16.29 5.72
N GLY A 62 -3.57 16.68 4.52
CA GLY A 62 -2.49 17.64 4.33
C GLY A 62 -2.78 19.01 4.94
N ALA A 63 -4.02 19.50 4.83
CA ALA A 63 -4.43 20.72 5.50
C ALA A 63 -4.37 20.58 7.04
N MET A 64 -4.76 19.43 7.57
CA MET A 64 -4.70 19.15 9.00
C MET A 64 -3.26 19.07 9.53
N THR A 65 -2.37 18.37 8.80
CA THR A 65 -0.96 18.29 9.15
C THR A 65 -0.30 19.67 9.15
N LYS A 66 -0.58 20.47 8.12
CA LYS A 66 -0.09 21.86 8.03
C LYS A 66 -0.60 22.73 9.19
N LYS A 67 -1.89 22.64 9.54
CA LYS A 67 -2.50 23.35 10.67
C LYS A 67 -1.76 23.11 11.98
N HIS A 68 -1.27 21.90 12.20
CA HIS A 68 -0.59 21.50 13.43
C HIS A 68 0.95 21.47 13.34
N GLY A 69 1.55 21.96 12.26
CA GLY A 69 3.00 21.95 12.05
C GLY A 69 3.60 20.55 11.98
N LEU A 70 2.83 19.57 11.50
CA LEU A 70 3.27 18.20 11.29
C LEU A 70 3.75 18.03 9.85
N ARG A 71 4.56 17.00 9.61
CA ARG A 71 4.93 16.53 8.28
C ARG A 71 4.00 15.39 7.85
N LEU A 72 3.79 15.25 6.55
CA LEU A 72 3.00 14.17 5.97
C LEU A 72 3.90 13.25 5.15
N HIS A 73 4.03 12.02 5.62
CA HIS A 73 4.70 10.93 4.90
C HIS A 73 3.64 10.02 4.26
N MET A 74 3.93 9.54 3.06
CA MET A 74 3.14 8.52 2.38
C MET A 74 3.97 7.26 2.18
N ASP A 75 3.52 6.15 2.77
CA ASP A 75 3.96 4.82 2.37
C ASP A 75 3.28 4.46 1.05
N GLY A 76 4.08 4.42 0.01
CA GLY A 76 3.66 4.14 -1.36
C GLY A 76 4.18 2.80 -1.87
N ALA A 77 4.29 1.77 -1.02
CA ALA A 77 4.71 0.44 -1.43
C ALA A 77 3.92 -0.12 -2.63
N ARG A 78 2.69 0.35 -2.83
CA ARG A 78 1.84 0.07 -4.01
C ARG A 78 1.26 1.35 -4.63
N PHE A 79 1.98 2.45 -4.53
CA PHE A 79 1.56 3.75 -5.04
C PHE A 79 1.10 3.72 -6.49
N ALA A 80 1.81 2.97 -7.34
CA ALA A 80 1.45 2.79 -8.74
C ALA A 80 0.02 2.25 -8.92
N ASN A 81 -0.38 1.28 -8.08
CA ASN A 81 -1.73 0.70 -8.13
C ASN A 81 -2.80 1.73 -7.76
N ALA A 82 -2.53 2.61 -6.80
CA ALA A 82 -3.44 3.69 -6.43
C ALA A 82 -3.57 4.74 -7.55
N VAL A 83 -2.45 5.16 -8.16
CA VAL A 83 -2.47 6.10 -9.30
C VAL A 83 -3.27 5.51 -10.46
N ALA A 84 -3.01 4.25 -10.82
CA ALA A 84 -3.72 3.57 -11.91
C ALA A 84 -5.22 3.41 -11.61
N ALA A 85 -5.59 3.10 -10.35
CA ALA A 85 -6.99 2.94 -9.95
C ALA A 85 -7.76 4.27 -9.93
N LEU A 86 -7.12 5.35 -9.49
CA LEU A 86 -7.75 6.68 -9.41
C LEU A 86 -7.80 7.40 -10.77
N GLY A 87 -6.91 7.03 -11.71
CA GLY A 87 -6.81 7.70 -13.02
C GLY A 87 -6.40 9.19 -12.93
N VAL A 88 -5.67 9.55 -11.87
CA VAL A 88 -5.22 10.93 -11.62
C VAL A 88 -3.72 11.08 -11.84
N ALA A 89 -3.26 12.32 -12.03
CA ALA A 89 -1.83 12.57 -12.08
C ALA A 89 -1.19 12.31 -10.69
N PRO A 90 0.01 11.68 -10.62
CA PRO A 90 0.69 11.38 -9.34
C PRO A 90 0.80 12.58 -8.41
N ARG A 91 1.00 13.79 -8.97
CA ARG A 91 1.08 15.04 -8.20
C ARG A 91 -0.16 15.35 -7.37
N GLU A 92 -1.34 14.94 -7.84
CA GLU A 92 -2.62 15.24 -7.19
C GLU A 92 -2.82 14.48 -5.88
N ILE A 93 -2.17 13.33 -5.76
CA ILE A 93 -2.19 12.48 -4.55
C ILE A 93 -0.85 12.47 -3.80
N THR A 94 0.06 13.39 -4.15
CA THR A 94 1.34 13.58 -3.45
C THR A 94 1.51 15.04 -3.01
N TRP A 95 2.44 15.77 -3.61
CA TRP A 95 2.83 17.10 -3.15
C TRP A 95 1.70 18.15 -3.24
N GLN A 96 0.80 18.04 -4.22
CA GLN A 96 -0.37 18.93 -4.29
C GLN A 96 -1.40 18.65 -3.19
N ALA A 97 -1.37 17.45 -2.62
CA ALA A 97 -2.17 17.08 -1.45
C ALA A 97 -1.47 17.34 -0.12
N GLY A 98 -0.24 17.87 -0.14
CA GLY A 98 0.51 18.20 1.06
C GLY A 98 1.47 17.12 1.56
N VAL A 99 1.74 16.08 0.77
CA VAL A 99 2.74 15.06 1.11
C VAL A 99 4.14 15.67 1.03
N ASP A 100 4.91 15.55 2.12
CA ASP A 100 6.30 16.01 2.19
C ASP A 100 7.27 14.96 1.67
N VAL A 101 7.01 13.67 1.96
CA VAL A 101 7.89 12.55 1.59
C VAL A 101 7.05 11.34 1.17
N LEU A 102 7.46 10.69 0.07
CA LEU A 102 6.88 9.46 -0.43
C LEU A 102 7.93 8.33 -0.42
N SER A 103 7.62 7.21 0.23
CA SER A 103 8.32 5.95 0.00
C SER A 103 7.72 5.28 -1.23
N PHE A 104 8.37 5.44 -2.40
CA PHE A 104 7.84 4.95 -3.67
C PHE A 104 8.27 3.52 -3.93
N GLY A 105 7.31 2.60 -3.89
CA GLY A 105 7.54 1.17 -4.05
C GLY A 105 7.82 0.76 -5.49
N GLY A 106 8.96 0.08 -5.70
CA GLY A 106 9.34 -0.48 -6.99
C GLY A 106 9.19 -2.00 -7.05
N THR A 107 9.56 -2.68 -5.97
CA THR A 107 9.63 -4.15 -5.91
C THR A 107 8.29 -4.81 -6.20
N LYS A 108 7.20 -4.27 -5.69
CA LYS A 108 5.84 -4.82 -5.92
C LYS A 108 5.27 -4.49 -7.30
N ASN A 109 6.01 -3.76 -8.11
CA ASN A 109 5.57 -3.30 -9.44
C ASN A 109 6.51 -3.71 -10.59
N GLY A 110 7.42 -4.68 -10.34
CA GLY A 110 8.27 -5.28 -11.36
C GLY A 110 9.75 -4.88 -11.29
N ILE A 111 10.16 -4.06 -10.32
CA ILE A 111 11.58 -3.87 -10.00
C ILE A 111 12.01 -5.00 -9.08
N HIS A 112 13.07 -5.73 -9.43
CA HIS A 112 13.50 -6.90 -8.68
C HIS A 112 14.07 -6.57 -7.29
N VAL A 113 14.63 -5.36 -7.12
CA VAL A 113 15.16 -4.88 -5.83
C VAL A 113 15.22 -3.36 -5.81
N GLY A 114 14.83 -2.76 -4.69
CA GLY A 114 14.96 -1.34 -4.42
C GLY A 114 13.65 -0.57 -4.39
N GLU A 115 13.62 0.34 -3.43
CA GLU A 115 12.56 1.31 -3.23
C GLU A 115 13.17 2.71 -3.37
N THR A 116 12.37 3.70 -3.70
CA THR A 116 12.83 5.09 -3.86
C THR A 116 12.16 5.98 -2.83
N VAL A 117 12.94 6.82 -2.17
CA VAL A 117 12.40 7.89 -1.32
C VAL A 117 12.37 9.18 -2.11
N VAL A 118 11.19 9.77 -2.25
CA VAL A 118 10.96 11.01 -2.98
C VAL A 118 10.65 12.12 -1.97
N PHE A 119 11.49 13.14 -1.92
CA PHE A 119 11.30 14.32 -1.08
C PHE A 119 10.66 15.44 -1.90
N PHE A 120 9.46 15.83 -1.53
CA PHE A 120 8.79 17.04 -2.06
C PHE A 120 9.16 18.27 -1.22
N ASN A 121 9.54 18.07 0.04
CA ASN A 121 10.14 19.06 0.91
C ASN A 121 11.64 18.78 1.04
N LEU A 122 12.46 19.59 0.36
CA LEU A 122 13.91 19.38 0.26
C LEU A 122 14.67 19.57 1.59
N GLU A 123 14.13 20.37 2.52
CA GLU A 123 14.73 20.51 3.86
C GLU A 123 14.85 19.17 4.58
N LEU A 124 13.91 18.24 4.33
CA LEU A 124 13.92 16.90 4.92
C LEU A 124 14.97 15.97 4.29
N ALA A 125 15.56 16.35 3.16
CA ALA A 125 16.54 15.55 2.44
C ALA A 125 18.00 15.87 2.84
N GLU A 126 18.25 16.97 3.56
CA GLU A 126 19.60 17.49 3.79
C GLU A 126 20.59 16.44 4.34
N GLU A 127 20.17 15.63 5.31
CA GLU A 127 21.04 14.60 5.90
C GLU A 127 20.74 13.18 5.39
N PHE A 128 19.86 13.04 4.41
CA PHE A 128 19.38 11.71 4.00
C PHE A 128 20.49 10.81 3.45
N ALA A 129 21.43 11.38 2.71
CA ALA A 129 22.58 10.63 2.16
C ALA A 129 23.42 9.98 3.28
N TYR A 130 23.67 10.72 4.36
CA TYR A 130 24.42 10.20 5.52
C TYR A 130 23.62 9.09 6.23
N ARG A 131 22.32 9.28 6.42
CA ARG A 131 21.43 8.27 7.03
C ARG A 131 21.33 7.01 6.19
N ALA A 132 21.20 7.15 4.87
CA ALA A 132 21.19 6.02 3.94
C ALA A 132 22.51 5.24 4.01
N LYS A 133 23.65 5.93 4.06
CA LYS A 133 24.98 5.31 4.23
C LYS A 133 25.08 4.56 5.56
N GLN A 134 24.69 5.19 6.67
CA GLN A 134 24.71 4.57 8.01
C GLN A 134 23.82 3.34 8.08
N ALA A 135 22.68 3.37 7.36
CA ALA A 135 21.72 2.29 7.28
C ALA A 135 22.14 1.14 6.33
N GLY A 136 23.33 1.22 5.74
CA GLY A 136 23.80 0.22 4.77
C GLY A 136 23.10 0.29 3.41
N GLN A 137 22.37 1.37 3.11
CA GLN A 137 21.59 1.54 1.87
C GLN A 137 22.40 2.25 0.76
N LEU A 138 23.71 2.19 0.83
CA LEU A 138 24.60 2.73 -0.19
C LEU A 138 25.52 1.63 -0.75
N CYS A 139 25.07 1.00 -1.83
CA CYS A 139 25.85 -0.02 -2.53
C CYS A 139 26.93 0.63 -3.40
N SER A 140 28.07 -0.06 -3.55
CA SER A 140 29.19 0.41 -4.37
C SER A 140 28.82 0.68 -5.85
N LYS A 141 27.80 0.01 -6.36
CA LYS A 141 27.34 0.09 -7.75
C LYS A 141 25.85 0.46 -7.83
N MET A 142 25.48 1.59 -7.22
CA MET A 142 24.08 2.06 -7.15
C MET A 142 23.39 2.14 -8.52
N ARG A 143 24.14 2.32 -9.62
CA ARG A 143 23.54 2.32 -10.97
C ARG A 143 22.80 1.03 -11.32
N PHE A 144 23.18 -0.12 -10.75
CA PHE A 144 22.42 -1.37 -10.95
C PHE A 144 21.08 -1.38 -10.21
N MET A 145 20.97 -0.59 -9.16
CA MET A 145 19.72 -0.37 -8.43
C MET A 145 18.84 0.68 -9.10
N SER A 146 19.45 1.74 -9.68
CA SER A 146 18.71 2.85 -10.27
C SER A 146 18.33 2.64 -11.75
N ALA A 147 19.11 1.86 -12.51
CA ALA A 147 18.84 1.62 -13.92
C ALA A 147 17.44 1.00 -14.19
N PRO A 148 16.96 0.00 -13.41
CA PRO A 148 15.60 -0.52 -13.56
C PRO A 148 14.52 0.55 -13.39
N TRP A 149 14.73 1.55 -12.50
CA TRP A 149 13.83 2.67 -12.34
C TRP A 149 13.70 3.53 -13.58
N VAL A 150 14.82 3.76 -14.30
CA VAL A 150 14.79 4.50 -15.58
C VAL A 150 13.90 3.79 -16.59
N GLY A 151 14.05 2.46 -16.72
CA GLY A 151 13.19 1.66 -17.60
C GLY A 151 11.73 1.64 -17.16
N MET A 152 11.49 1.49 -15.86
CA MET A 152 10.15 1.41 -15.28
C MET A 152 9.36 2.73 -15.44
N LEU A 153 10.01 3.88 -15.25
CA LEU A 153 9.37 5.19 -15.35
C LEU A 153 9.21 5.66 -16.80
N ARG A 154 10.01 5.12 -17.74
CA ARG A 154 9.92 5.46 -19.16
C ARG A 154 8.61 4.92 -19.74
N ASP A 155 7.98 5.71 -20.60
CA ASP A 155 6.80 5.34 -21.41
C ASP A 155 5.63 4.78 -20.57
N GLY A 156 5.55 5.15 -19.29
CA GLY A 156 4.46 4.74 -18.41
C GLY A 156 4.40 3.24 -18.07
N VAL A 157 5.52 2.50 -18.17
CA VAL A 157 5.59 1.06 -17.86
C VAL A 157 5.03 0.77 -16.48
N TRP A 158 5.43 1.55 -15.47
CA TRP A 158 4.99 1.39 -14.08
C TRP A 158 3.47 1.47 -13.90
N LEU A 159 2.79 2.31 -14.71
CA LEU A 159 1.32 2.42 -14.68
C LEU A 159 0.66 1.26 -15.41
N ARG A 160 1.24 0.77 -16.51
CA ARG A 160 0.71 -0.41 -17.21
C ARG A 160 0.79 -1.67 -16.34
N HIS A 161 1.91 -1.87 -15.64
CA HIS A 161 2.07 -2.97 -14.68
C HIS A 161 1.02 -2.90 -13.56
N ALA A 162 0.83 -1.72 -12.98
CA ALA A 162 -0.14 -1.50 -11.92
C ALA A 162 -1.59 -1.67 -12.41
N ALA A 163 -1.91 -1.16 -13.60
CA ALA A 163 -3.22 -1.32 -14.21
C ALA A 163 -3.53 -2.80 -14.50
N HIS A 164 -2.55 -3.56 -15.01
CA HIS A 164 -2.67 -4.99 -15.21
C HIS A 164 -2.96 -5.73 -13.89
N ALA A 165 -2.17 -5.48 -12.84
CA ALA A 165 -2.38 -6.09 -11.54
C ALA A 165 -3.79 -5.78 -10.97
N ASN A 166 -4.26 -4.54 -11.13
CA ASN A 166 -5.61 -4.13 -10.73
C ASN A 166 -6.69 -4.85 -11.56
N ALA A 167 -6.48 -5.02 -12.87
CA ALA A 167 -7.41 -5.74 -13.74
C ALA A 167 -7.51 -7.23 -13.36
N MET A 168 -6.39 -7.87 -13.05
CA MET A 168 -6.37 -9.27 -12.60
C MET A 168 -7.09 -9.45 -11.26
N ALA A 169 -6.95 -8.49 -10.34
CA ALA A 169 -7.70 -8.50 -9.09
C ALA A 169 -9.20 -8.24 -9.31
N THR A 170 -9.57 -7.45 -10.32
CA THR A 170 -10.97 -7.29 -10.73
C THR A 170 -11.54 -8.62 -11.21
N LEU A 171 -10.85 -9.26 -12.14
CA LEU A 171 -11.25 -10.57 -12.66
C LEU A 171 -11.37 -11.61 -11.53
N LEU A 172 -10.39 -11.66 -10.63
CA LEU A 172 -10.42 -12.56 -9.48
C LEU A 172 -11.66 -12.32 -8.62
N HIS A 173 -11.89 -11.05 -8.23
CA HIS A 173 -13.05 -10.66 -7.43
C HIS A 173 -14.36 -11.11 -8.09
N ASP A 174 -14.54 -10.80 -9.38
CA ASP A 174 -15.79 -11.06 -10.10
C ASP A 174 -16.04 -12.57 -10.27
N LEU A 175 -14.99 -13.37 -10.37
CA LEU A 175 -15.10 -14.82 -10.45
C LEU A 175 -15.44 -15.50 -9.11
N ILE A 176 -14.96 -14.95 -7.98
CA ILE A 176 -15.10 -15.61 -6.68
C ILE A 176 -16.20 -15.02 -5.80
N ALA A 177 -16.54 -13.73 -5.95
CA ALA A 177 -17.55 -13.08 -5.12
C ALA A 177 -18.94 -13.77 -5.16
N PRO A 178 -19.41 -14.35 -6.29
CA PRO A 178 -20.68 -15.06 -6.34
C PRO A 178 -20.60 -16.49 -5.78
N CYS A 179 -19.43 -17.00 -5.37
CA CYS A 179 -19.28 -18.37 -4.89
C CYS A 179 -19.92 -18.53 -3.49
N PRO A 180 -20.70 -19.59 -3.24
CA PRO A 180 -21.24 -19.85 -1.91
C PRO A 180 -20.12 -19.95 -0.87
N GLY A 181 -20.33 -19.38 0.33
CA GLY A 181 -19.34 -19.42 1.40
C GLY A 181 -18.18 -18.45 1.25
N VAL A 182 -18.10 -17.67 0.17
CA VAL A 182 -17.15 -16.58 0.01
C VAL A 182 -17.80 -15.27 0.47
N LYS A 183 -17.12 -14.56 1.38
CA LYS A 183 -17.56 -13.25 1.84
C LYS A 183 -16.47 -12.22 1.56
N ILE A 184 -16.78 -11.21 0.76
CA ILE A 184 -15.87 -10.09 0.51
C ILE A 184 -15.79 -9.22 1.76
N LEU A 185 -14.60 -8.99 2.28
CA LEU A 185 -14.37 -8.25 3.53
C LEU A 185 -14.23 -6.75 3.31
N PHE A 186 -13.62 -6.34 2.20
CA PHE A 186 -13.38 -4.92 1.87
C PHE A 186 -13.68 -4.65 0.40
N PRO A 187 -14.04 -3.42 0.04
CA PRO A 187 -14.16 -3.02 -1.36
C PRO A 187 -12.84 -3.24 -2.11
N ARG A 188 -12.88 -3.96 -3.22
CA ARG A 188 -11.72 -4.10 -4.08
C ARG A 188 -11.51 -2.80 -4.86
N GLN A 189 -10.43 -2.07 -4.58
CA GLN A 189 -10.11 -0.82 -5.28
C GLN A 189 -8.78 -0.88 -6.03
N VAL A 190 -7.89 -1.79 -5.66
CA VAL A 190 -6.58 -2.00 -6.30
C VAL A 190 -6.34 -3.49 -6.57
N ASN A 191 -5.11 -3.94 -6.49
CA ASN A 191 -4.64 -5.27 -6.86
C ASN A 191 -4.82 -6.36 -5.78
N SER A 192 -5.66 -6.12 -4.77
CA SER A 192 -5.93 -7.08 -3.69
C SER A 192 -7.42 -7.37 -3.53
N VAL A 193 -7.74 -8.62 -3.21
CA VAL A 193 -9.07 -9.09 -2.85
C VAL A 193 -8.99 -9.68 -1.45
N PHE A 194 -9.80 -9.17 -0.54
CA PHE A 194 -9.89 -9.66 0.83
C PHE A 194 -11.18 -10.45 0.98
N VAL A 195 -11.04 -11.72 1.36
CA VAL A 195 -12.15 -12.64 1.45
C VAL A 195 -12.12 -13.42 2.77
N GLU A 196 -13.28 -13.69 3.33
CA GLU A 196 -13.42 -14.68 4.38
C GLU A 196 -13.81 -16.02 3.75
N LEU A 197 -13.04 -17.06 4.07
CA LEU A 197 -13.22 -18.42 3.58
C LEU A 197 -13.31 -19.41 4.76
N PRO A 198 -14.07 -20.50 4.63
CA PRO A 198 -14.05 -21.59 5.61
C PRO A 198 -12.65 -22.20 5.74
N LYS A 199 -12.24 -22.54 6.98
CA LYS A 199 -10.92 -23.16 7.24
C LYS A 199 -10.62 -24.40 6.37
N PRO A 200 -11.57 -25.34 6.16
CA PRO A 200 -11.31 -26.48 5.29
C PRO A 200 -11.01 -26.08 3.83
N VAL A 201 -11.67 -25.04 3.32
CA VAL A 201 -11.44 -24.52 1.97
C VAL A 201 -10.06 -23.90 1.87
N ILE A 202 -9.63 -23.13 2.87
CA ILE A 202 -8.28 -22.53 2.93
C ILE A 202 -7.24 -23.65 2.87
N GLN A 203 -7.39 -24.69 3.70
CA GLN A 203 -6.45 -25.80 3.74
C GLN A 203 -6.42 -26.56 2.40
N ALA A 204 -7.57 -26.85 1.82
CA ALA A 204 -7.67 -27.54 0.53
C ALA A 204 -7.03 -26.75 -0.62
N LEU A 205 -7.09 -25.42 -0.59
CA LEU A 205 -6.39 -24.56 -1.56
C LEU A 205 -4.88 -24.57 -1.36
N TRP A 206 -4.39 -24.55 -0.12
CA TRP A 206 -2.96 -24.67 0.18
C TRP A 206 -2.42 -26.04 -0.24
N ASP A 207 -3.15 -27.13 -0.02
CA ASP A 207 -2.79 -28.48 -0.44
C ASP A 207 -2.70 -28.63 -1.96
N ARG A 208 -3.41 -27.78 -2.70
CA ARG A 208 -3.32 -27.64 -4.18
C ARG A 208 -2.17 -26.74 -4.65
N GLY A 209 -1.40 -26.16 -3.72
CA GLY A 209 -0.25 -25.31 -4.01
C GLY A 209 -0.54 -23.83 -4.15
N TRP A 210 -1.77 -23.38 -3.87
CA TRP A 210 -2.07 -21.95 -3.84
C TRP A 210 -1.52 -21.30 -2.59
N LEU A 211 -0.66 -20.27 -2.73
CA LEU A 211 -0.02 -19.58 -1.62
C LEU A 211 -0.66 -18.21 -1.40
N PHE A 212 -1.30 -18.02 -0.27
CA PHE A 212 -1.86 -16.74 0.18
C PHE A 212 -1.86 -16.66 1.71
N TYR A 213 -2.00 -15.44 2.23
CA TYR A 213 -1.99 -15.21 3.67
C TYR A 213 -3.39 -15.26 4.26
N ASN A 214 -3.53 -15.94 5.39
CA ASN A 214 -4.58 -15.68 6.35
C ASN A 214 -4.19 -14.38 7.08
N PHE A 215 -4.86 -13.27 6.77
CA PHE A 215 -4.40 -11.92 7.09
C PHE A 215 -5.22 -11.25 8.21
N ILE A 216 -6.51 -11.59 8.32
CA ILE A 216 -7.43 -10.99 9.30
C ILE A 216 -8.19 -12.09 10.03
N GLY A 217 -7.95 -12.22 11.34
CA GLY A 217 -8.58 -13.26 12.14
C GLY A 217 -8.29 -14.67 11.61
N GLU A 218 -9.25 -15.59 11.76
CA GLU A 218 -9.04 -17.00 11.45
C GLU A 218 -9.40 -17.41 10.01
N GLY A 219 -10.15 -16.61 9.27
CA GLY A 219 -10.64 -16.93 7.92
C GLY A 219 -10.48 -15.82 6.91
N GLY A 220 -10.01 -14.65 7.34
CA GLY A 220 -9.84 -13.50 6.48
C GLY A 220 -8.56 -13.57 5.64
N CYS A 221 -8.67 -14.01 4.40
CA CYS A 221 -7.57 -14.20 3.47
C CYS A 221 -7.31 -12.96 2.62
N ARG A 222 -6.03 -12.70 2.35
CA ARG A 222 -5.59 -11.69 1.39
C ARG A 222 -5.08 -12.37 0.12
N LEU A 223 -5.81 -12.17 -0.97
CA LEU A 223 -5.43 -12.63 -2.31
C LEU A 223 -4.83 -11.44 -3.08
N MET A 224 -3.61 -11.59 -3.58
CA MET A 224 -2.87 -10.52 -4.24
C MET A 224 -2.61 -10.86 -5.70
N CYS A 225 -2.91 -9.91 -6.59
CA CYS A 225 -2.44 -9.96 -7.97
C CYS A 225 -1.23 -9.03 -8.13
N SER A 226 -0.27 -9.43 -8.95
CA SER A 226 0.94 -8.69 -9.24
C SER A 226 1.02 -8.29 -10.71
N TRP A 227 2.05 -7.58 -11.06
CA TRP A 227 2.30 -7.07 -12.41
C TRP A 227 2.47 -8.19 -13.46
N ASP A 228 2.80 -9.41 -13.04
CA ASP A 228 3.01 -10.59 -13.85
C ASP A 228 1.94 -11.68 -13.65
N THR A 229 0.88 -11.40 -12.88
CA THR A 229 -0.23 -12.34 -12.70
C THR A 229 -0.90 -12.63 -14.05
N ARG A 230 -1.00 -13.90 -14.43
CA ARG A 230 -1.64 -14.31 -15.66
C ARG A 230 -3.13 -14.56 -15.45
N GLU A 231 -3.93 -14.27 -16.47
CA GLU A 231 -5.37 -14.50 -16.45
C GLU A 231 -5.70 -15.98 -16.22
N GLU A 232 -4.90 -16.89 -16.79
CA GLU A 232 -5.07 -18.33 -16.64
C GLU A 232 -4.95 -18.76 -15.18
N ASP A 233 -3.99 -18.20 -14.43
CA ASP A 233 -3.79 -18.51 -13.01
C ASP A 233 -4.98 -18.01 -12.17
N VAL A 234 -5.51 -16.82 -12.49
CA VAL A 234 -6.70 -16.28 -11.82
C VAL A 234 -7.92 -17.20 -12.05
N ARG A 235 -8.13 -17.66 -13.28
CA ARG A 235 -9.22 -18.59 -13.63
C ARG A 235 -9.05 -19.96 -13.00
N ALA A 236 -7.83 -20.48 -12.98
CA ALA A 236 -7.51 -21.75 -12.33
C ALA A 236 -7.77 -21.68 -10.80
N PHE A 237 -7.32 -20.60 -10.15
CA PHE A 237 -7.63 -20.37 -8.72
C PHE A 237 -9.14 -20.36 -8.45
N ALA A 238 -9.91 -19.63 -9.26
CA ALA A 238 -11.36 -19.54 -9.09
C ALA A 238 -12.06 -20.88 -9.34
N ALA A 239 -11.57 -21.70 -10.25
CA ALA A 239 -12.07 -23.06 -10.50
C ALA A 239 -11.78 -23.99 -9.30
N ASP A 240 -10.55 -23.96 -8.78
CA ASP A 240 -10.15 -24.73 -7.62
C ASP A 240 -10.92 -24.31 -6.36
N LEU A 241 -11.14 -23.01 -6.15
CA LEU A 241 -11.96 -22.50 -5.05
C LEU A 241 -13.38 -23.08 -5.09
N ARG A 242 -14.03 -23.06 -6.27
CA ARG A 242 -15.37 -23.65 -6.45
C ARG A 242 -15.39 -25.14 -6.14
N ALA A 243 -14.37 -25.88 -6.62
CA ALA A 243 -14.24 -27.30 -6.34
C ALA A 243 -14.06 -27.59 -4.84
N CYS A 244 -13.28 -26.78 -4.13
CA CYS A 244 -13.07 -26.90 -2.69
C CYS A 244 -14.32 -26.54 -1.87
N ILE A 245 -15.17 -25.64 -2.35
CA ILE A 245 -16.44 -25.28 -1.68
C ILE A 245 -17.51 -26.36 -1.89
N GLY A 246 -17.53 -26.99 -3.07
CA GLY A 246 -18.52 -28.03 -3.42
C GLY A 246 -18.15 -29.43 -2.93
N ALA A 247 -17.00 -29.61 -2.35
CA ALA A 247 -16.53 -30.86 -1.75
C ALA A 247 -16.86 -30.86 -0.25
#